data_745511107bd888c68021fff3a2d68075
#
_entry.id   745511107bd888c68021fff3a2d68075
#
_cell.length_a   1.000
_cell.length_b   1.000
_cell.length_c   1.000
_cell.angle_alpha   90.00
_cell.angle_beta   90.00
_cell.angle_gamma   90.00
#
_symmetry.space_group_name_H-M   'P 1'
#
loop_
_entity.id
_entity.type
_entity.pdbx_description
1 polymer ?
#
loop_
_entity_poly.entity_id
_entity_poly.type
_entity_poly.pdbx_seq_one_letter_code
_entity_poly.pdbx_strand_id
1 'polypeptide(L)'
;MNNWRQKYHIEPKSGWLNDPNGLCFFKGYYHVFYQYAKEATGGNKYWAHIKSKDLLHWEEAPIFLSPEHEYDKSGAYSGSALIKDDTMHIFYTGNVKKDGDFDYIYAGRESNTVHVTSLDGINVESGKVVMYNKDYPEGLSLH
;
A
#
# COMPACT_ATOMS: atom_id res chain seq x y z
N MET A 1 13.93 -27.44 12.55
CA MET A 1 13.64 -26.02 12.90
C MET A 1 12.16 -25.90 13.13
N ASN A 2 11.74 -25.45 14.31
CA ASN A 2 10.31 -25.19 14.54
C ASN A 2 9.88 -24.04 13.63
N ASN A 3 9.02 -24.35 12.68
CA ASN A 3 8.49 -23.36 11.78
C ASN A 3 7.35 -22.64 12.52
N TRP A 4 7.60 -21.43 13.00
CA TRP A 4 6.63 -20.59 13.72
C TRP A 4 5.56 -20.00 12.81
N ARG A 5 5.51 -20.43 11.53
CA ARG A 5 4.51 -19.96 10.58
C ARG A 5 3.11 -20.38 10.98
N GLN A 6 2.21 -19.44 10.91
CA GLN A 6 0.81 -19.63 11.27
C GLN A 6 0.03 -20.24 10.09
N LYS A 7 -1.01 -21.03 10.39
CA LYS A 7 -1.80 -21.70 9.35
C LYS A 7 -2.90 -20.83 8.75
N TYR A 8 -3.39 -19.85 9.53
CA TYR A 8 -4.62 -19.11 9.21
C TYR A 8 -4.42 -17.59 9.16
N HIS A 9 -3.21 -17.12 9.41
CA HIS A 9 -2.90 -15.70 9.35
C HIS A 9 -2.13 -15.38 8.06
N ILE A 10 -2.40 -14.20 7.55
CA ILE A 10 -1.65 -13.64 6.43
C ILE A 10 -0.27 -13.24 6.95
N GLU A 11 0.76 -13.83 6.41
CA GLU A 11 2.13 -13.47 6.72
C GLU A 11 3.01 -13.57 5.47
N PRO A 12 3.96 -12.65 5.24
CA PRO A 12 4.87 -12.72 4.12
C PRO A 12 5.91 -13.84 4.36
N LYS A 13 6.51 -14.34 3.31
CA LYS A 13 7.61 -15.31 3.41
C LYS A 13 8.84 -14.76 4.13
N SER A 14 9.06 -13.47 3.99
CA SER A 14 10.16 -12.72 4.62
C SER A 14 9.81 -11.24 4.67
N GLY A 15 10.58 -10.44 5.42
CA GLY A 15 10.40 -9.01 5.52
C GLY A 15 9.45 -8.59 6.63
N TRP A 16 8.84 -7.44 6.48
CA TRP A 16 7.96 -6.80 7.45
C TRP A 16 6.55 -6.66 6.87
N LEU A 17 5.53 -6.98 7.66
CA LEU A 17 4.12 -6.77 7.34
C LEU A 17 3.48 -5.88 8.39
N ASN A 18 2.74 -4.86 7.95
CA ASN A 18 1.79 -4.11 8.76
C ASN A 18 0.59 -3.70 7.88
N ASP A 19 -0.40 -3.04 8.45
CA ASP A 19 -1.56 -2.42 7.82
C ASP A 19 -2.14 -3.17 6.61
N PRO A 20 -2.95 -4.22 6.81
CA PRO A 20 -3.83 -4.68 5.74
C PRO A 20 -4.74 -3.55 5.29
N ASN A 21 -4.80 -3.31 3.99
CA ASN A 21 -5.55 -2.18 3.43
C ASN A 21 -6.03 -2.50 2.00
N GLY A 22 -6.77 -1.59 1.38
CA GLY A 22 -7.26 -1.76 0.01
C GLY A 22 -8.15 -3.00 -0.20
N LEU A 23 -8.85 -3.48 0.84
CA LEU A 23 -9.66 -4.69 0.77
C LEU A 23 -10.83 -4.49 -0.19
N CYS A 24 -10.96 -5.40 -1.17
CA CYS A 24 -12.06 -5.35 -2.12
C CYS A 24 -12.36 -6.73 -2.73
N PHE A 25 -13.51 -6.84 -3.37
CA PHE A 25 -13.87 -7.98 -4.22
C PHE A 25 -13.89 -7.53 -5.67
N PHE A 26 -13.06 -8.14 -6.51
CA PHE A 26 -12.91 -7.77 -7.91
C PHE A 26 -12.60 -8.98 -8.78
N LYS A 27 -13.27 -9.09 -9.91
CA LYS A 27 -13.10 -10.19 -10.90
C LYS A 27 -13.07 -11.59 -10.29
N GLY A 28 -13.98 -11.82 -9.33
CA GLY A 28 -14.17 -13.13 -8.69
C GLY A 28 -13.16 -13.48 -7.58
N TYR A 29 -12.38 -12.51 -7.13
CA TYR A 29 -11.44 -12.66 -6.03
C TYR A 29 -11.65 -11.60 -4.94
N TYR A 30 -11.46 -12.00 -3.70
CA TYR A 30 -11.17 -11.11 -2.60
C TYR A 30 -9.71 -10.70 -2.65
N HIS A 31 -9.44 -9.42 -2.72
CA HIS A 31 -8.10 -8.86 -2.72
C HIS A 31 -7.79 -8.25 -1.35
N VAL A 32 -6.62 -8.55 -0.83
CA VAL A 32 -6.07 -7.91 0.35
C VAL A 32 -4.67 -7.42 -0.01
N PHE A 33 -4.48 -6.14 0.15
CA PHE A 33 -3.17 -5.53 0.08
C PHE A 33 -2.67 -5.27 1.50
N TYR A 34 -1.37 -5.19 1.68
CA TYR A 34 -0.78 -4.86 2.98
C TYR A 34 0.54 -4.11 2.80
N GLN A 35 0.85 -3.27 3.78
CA GLN A 35 2.13 -2.61 3.80
C GLN A 35 3.23 -3.64 4.03
N TYR A 36 4.20 -3.63 3.16
CA TYR A 36 5.31 -4.56 3.14
C TYR A 36 6.63 -3.81 3.03
N ALA A 37 7.63 -4.23 3.78
CA ALA A 37 9.01 -3.84 3.58
C ALA A 37 9.88 -5.08 3.38
N LYS A 38 10.88 -4.97 2.50
CA LYS A 38 11.77 -6.09 2.16
C LYS A 38 12.63 -6.52 3.35
N GLU A 39 12.99 -5.55 4.22
CA GLU A 39 13.77 -5.79 5.41
C GLU A 39 12.87 -6.04 6.63
N ALA A 40 13.23 -7.03 7.46
CA ALA A 40 12.48 -7.35 8.67
C ALA A 40 12.47 -6.22 9.71
N THR A 41 13.42 -5.30 9.64
CA THR A 41 13.51 -4.10 10.49
C THR A 41 12.71 -2.91 9.96
N GLY A 42 12.04 -3.06 8.83
CA GLY A 42 11.30 -2.00 8.15
C GLY A 42 12.01 -1.46 6.91
N GLY A 43 11.74 -0.22 6.56
CA GLY A 43 12.24 0.43 5.33
C GLY A 43 11.10 0.99 4.49
N ASN A 44 11.38 1.33 3.24
CA ASN A 44 10.37 1.82 2.31
C ASN A 44 9.22 0.83 2.18
N LYS A 45 8.00 1.37 2.20
CA LYS A 45 6.78 0.57 2.15
C LYS A 45 6.32 0.36 0.71
N TYR A 46 6.00 -0.88 0.43
CA TYR A 46 5.35 -1.38 -0.78
C TYR A 46 3.92 -1.81 -0.42
N TRP A 47 3.07 -1.98 -1.39
CA TRP A 47 1.86 -2.78 -1.22
C TRP A 47 2.12 -4.18 -1.77
N ALA A 48 2.29 -5.14 -0.87
CA ALA A 48 2.21 -6.54 -1.23
C ALA A 48 0.74 -6.95 -1.39
N HIS A 49 0.50 -8.03 -2.12
CA HIS A 49 -0.83 -8.40 -2.56
C HIS A 49 -1.06 -9.90 -2.42
N ILE A 50 -2.19 -10.24 -1.85
CA ILE A 50 -2.74 -11.59 -1.85
C ILE A 50 -4.19 -11.56 -2.29
N LYS A 51 -4.66 -12.67 -2.86
CA LYS A 51 -6.04 -12.82 -3.30
C LYS A 51 -6.59 -14.20 -2.95
N SER A 52 -7.91 -14.30 -2.81
CA SER A 52 -8.60 -15.53 -2.49
C SER A 52 -9.97 -15.59 -3.15
N LYS A 53 -10.45 -16.79 -3.46
CA LYS A 53 -11.83 -17.01 -3.91
C LYS A 53 -12.80 -17.29 -2.76
N ASP A 54 -12.30 -17.73 -1.61
CA ASP A 54 -13.11 -18.28 -0.52
C ASP A 54 -12.74 -17.71 0.87
N LEU A 55 -11.78 -16.78 0.95
CA LEU A 55 -11.23 -16.20 2.18
C LEU A 55 -10.47 -17.19 3.08
N LEU A 56 -10.30 -18.43 2.63
CA LEU A 56 -9.60 -19.49 3.36
C LEU A 56 -8.27 -19.84 2.70
N HIS A 57 -8.27 -19.92 1.37
CA HIS A 57 -7.11 -20.26 0.58
C HIS A 57 -6.59 -19.01 -0.14
N TRP A 58 -5.41 -18.56 0.25
CA TRP A 58 -4.79 -17.34 -0.24
C TRP A 58 -3.66 -17.63 -1.22
N GLU A 59 -3.66 -16.89 -2.31
CA GLU A 59 -2.64 -16.92 -3.36
C GLU A 59 -1.83 -15.63 -3.27
N GLU A 60 -0.50 -15.76 -3.26
CA GLU A 60 0.37 -14.59 -3.41
C GLU A 60 0.28 -14.05 -4.84
N ALA A 61 0.22 -12.74 -4.97
CA ALA A 61 0.29 -12.02 -6.23
C ALA A 61 1.55 -11.14 -6.26
N PRO A 62 1.94 -10.61 -7.41
CA PRO A 62 3.06 -9.65 -7.49
C PRO A 62 2.84 -8.45 -6.58
N ILE A 63 3.95 -7.79 -6.19
CA ILE A 63 3.90 -6.48 -5.52
C ILE A 63 3.03 -5.55 -6.36
N PHE A 64 2.02 -4.95 -5.74
CA PHE A 64 1.05 -4.13 -6.44
C PHE A 64 1.51 -2.68 -6.58
N LEU A 65 2.05 -2.08 -5.50
CA LEU A 65 2.62 -0.73 -5.54
C LEU A 65 4.07 -0.75 -5.07
N SER A 66 4.92 -0.12 -5.86
CA SER A 66 6.32 0.16 -5.54
C SER A 66 6.53 1.68 -5.44
N PRO A 67 7.29 2.17 -4.45
CA PRO A 67 7.56 3.59 -4.27
C PRO A 67 8.65 4.06 -5.26
N GLU A 68 8.29 4.24 -6.51
CA GLU A 68 9.22 4.52 -7.62
C GLU A 68 9.09 5.94 -8.19
N HIS A 69 8.18 6.77 -7.65
CA HIS A 69 7.91 8.11 -8.15
C HIS A 69 8.33 9.16 -7.12
N GLU A 70 8.56 10.38 -7.59
CA GLU A 70 8.94 11.49 -6.71
C GLU A 70 7.91 11.78 -5.62
N TYR A 71 6.64 11.50 -5.88
CA TYR A 71 5.55 11.72 -4.91
C TYR A 71 5.41 10.61 -3.87
N ASP A 72 6.12 9.49 -4.01
CA ASP A 72 6.06 8.35 -3.09
C ASP A 72 7.42 7.70 -2.79
N LYS A 73 8.51 8.34 -3.15
CA LYS A 73 9.88 7.80 -3.08
C LYS A 73 10.31 7.26 -1.72
N SER A 74 9.65 7.64 -0.64
CA SER A 74 9.91 7.15 0.72
C SER A 74 8.87 6.13 1.19
N GLY A 75 7.95 5.71 0.33
CA GLY A 75 6.99 4.64 0.58
C GLY A 75 5.61 4.88 0.01
N ALA A 76 4.99 3.82 -0.49
CA ALA A 76 3.56 3.75 -0.76
C ALA A 76 2.86 3.34 0.54
N TYR A 77 2.25 4.31 1.23
CA TYR A 77 1.59 4.09 2.52
C TYR A 77 0.14 3.66 2.33
N SER A 78 -0.52 3.30 3.42
CA SER A 78 -1.87 2.74 3.42
C SER A 78 -2.90 3.59 2.69
N GLY A 79 -3.96 2.94 2.25
CA GLY A 79 -5.03 3.56 1.52
C GLY A 79 -6.25 2.65 1.38
N SER A 80 -7.04 2.87 0.35
CA SER A 80 -8.30 2.15 0.12
C SER A 80 -8.49 1.77 -1.33
N ALA A 81 -9.36 0.78 -1.56
CA ALA A 81 -9.80 0.37 -2.88
C ALA A 81 -11.30 0.62 -3.06
N LEU A 82 -11.69 1.00 -4.27
CA LEU A 82 -13.07 1.14 -4.70
C LEU A 82 -13.24 0.50 -6.06
N ILE A 83 -14.25 -0.34 -6.23
CA ILE A 83 -14.60 -0.91 -7.53
C ILE A 83 -15.70 -0.08 -8.16
N LYS A 84 -15.43 0.45 -9.35
CA LYS A 84 -16.38 1.23 -10.13
C LYS A 84 -16.16 1.00 -11.62
N ASP A 85 -17.23 0.80 -12.36
CA ASP A 85 -17.22 0.63 -13.83
C ASP A 85 -16.21 -0.44 -14.29
N ASP A 86 -16.25 -1.63 -13.65
CA ASP A 86 -15.34 -2.77 -13.88
C ASP A 86 -13.84 -2.43 -13.77
N THR A 87 -13.53 -1.42 -12.97
CA THR A 87 -12.17 -0.93 -12.71
C THR A 87 -11.93 -0.87 -11.21
N MET A 88 -10.77 -1.33 -10.78
CA MET A 88 -10.30 -1.15 -9.42
C MET A 88 -9.60 0.21 -9.31
N HIS A 89 -10.14 1.09 -8.49
CA HIS A 89 -9.56 2.38 -8.13
C HIS A 89 -8.89 2.27 -6.77
N ILE A 90 -7.62 2.65 -6.71
CA ILE A 90 -6.84 2.68 -5.48
C ILE A 90 -6.48 4.12 -5.16
N PHE A 91 -6.74 4.51 -3.91
CA PHE A 91 -6.26 5.76 -3.34
C PHE A 91 -5.29 5.41 -2.22
N TYR A 92 -4.06 5.89 -2.32
CA TYR A 92 -3.03 5.61 -1.33
C TYR A 92 -2.23 6.86 -0.98
N THR A 93 -1.48 6.79 0.11
CA THR A 93 -0.59 7.87 0.53
C THR A 93 0.80 7.68 -0.03
N GLY A 94 1.19 8.56 -0.96
CA GLY A 94 2.56 8.68 -1.43
C GLY A 94 3.37 9.47 -0.40
N ASN A 95 4.31 8.80 0.25
CA ASN A 95 5.12 9.40 1.32
C ASN A 95 6.48 9.85 0.80
N VAL A 96 6.86 11.08 1.16
CA VAL A 96 8.17 11.67 0.87
C VAL A 96 8.77 12.19 2.16
N LYS A 97 9.92 11.67 2.54
CA LYS A 97 10.73 12.20 3.63
C LYS A 97 11.68 13.25 3.11
N LYS A 98 11.72 14.39 3.75
CA LYS A 98 12.67 15.49 3.48
C LYS A 98 14.01 15.19 4.12
N ASP A 99 15.07 15.66 3.50
CA ASP A 99 16.40 15.60 4.10
C ASP A 99 16.48 16.55 5.28
N GLY A 100 17.07 16.11 6.39
CA GLY A 100 17.22 16.88 7.61
C GLY A 100 17.04 16.06 8.87
N ASP A 101 17.25 16.70 10.00
CA ASP A 101 17.05 16.11 11.32
C ASP A 101 15.58 16.33 11.75
N PHE A 102 14.71 15.42 11.33
CA PHE A 102 13.27 15.45 11.61
C PHE A 102 12.84 14.19 12.36
N ASP A 103 11.80 14.31 13.18
CA ASP A 103 11.16 13.17 13.84
C ASP A 103 10.30 12.31 12.86
N TYR A 104 9.95 12.84 11.71
CA TYR A 104 9.08 12.26 10.68
C TYR A 104 7.69 11.82 11.18
N ILE A 105 7.29 12.26 12.36
CA ILE A 105 5.94 12.11 12.90
C ILE A 105 5.17 13.42 12.73
N TYR A 106 5.75 14.52 13.22
CA TYR A 106 5.14 15.84 13.18
C TYR A 106 5.74 16.77 12.13
N ALA A 107 6.96 16.47 11.64
CA ALA A 107 7.68 17.30 10.68
C ALA A 107 8.54 16.48 9.71
N GLY A 108 8.97 17.09 8.61
CA GLY A 108 9.91 16.51 7.65
C GLY A 108 9.31 15.48 6.69
N ARG A 109 7.97 15.39 6.59
CA ARG A 109 7.28 14.44 5.72
C ARG A 109 6.27 15.17 4.84
N GLU A 110 6.10 14.67 3.64
CA GLU A 110 4.97 14.98 2.76
C GLU A 110 4.14 13.74 2.54
N SER A 111 2.83 13.89 2.65
CA SER A 111 1.85 12.84 2.41
C SER A 111 0.94 13.28 1.27
N ASN A 112 1.14 12.69 0.11
CA ASN A 112 0.37 13.02 -1.09
C ASN A 112 -0.72 11.97 -1.30
N THR A 113 -1.95 12.37 -1.61
CA THR A 113 -2.97 11.39 -2.03
C THR A 113 -2.78 11.06 -3.50
N VAL A 114 -2.51 9.80 -3.77
CA VAL A 114 -2.29 9.28 -5.12
C VAL A 114 -3.45 8.38 -5.51
N HIS A 115 -3.90 8.50 -6.76
CA HIS A 115 -4.90 7.64 -7.36
C HIS A 115 -4.27 6.84 -8.49
N VAL A 116 -4.44 5.53 -8.45
CA VAL A 116 -4.10 4.59 -9.52
C VAL A 116 -5.29 3.72 -9.85
N THR A 117 -5.27 3.08 -11.00
CA THR A 117 -6.32 2.13 -11.41
C THR A 117 -5.71 0.80 -11.81
N SER A 118 -6.53 -0.25 -11.78
CA SER A 118 -6.20 -1.56 -12.31
C SER A 118 -7.42 -2.16 -12.99
N LEU A 119 -7.22 -2.72 -14.18
CA LEU A 119 -8.26 -3.38 -14.96
C LEU A 119 -8.35 -4.88 -14.68
N ASP A 120 -7.32 -5.47 -14.13
CA ASP A 120 -7.21 -6.91 -13.88
C ASP A 120 -7.01 -7.26 -12.39
N GLY A 121 -6.78 -6.25 -11.53
CA GLY A 121 -6.48 -6.41 -10.11
C GLY A 121 -5.06 -6.86 -9.82
N ILE A 122 -4.18 -6.89 -10.81
CA ILE A 122 -2.79 -7.33 -10.69
C ILE A 122 -1.82 -6.25 -11.16
N ASN A 123 -2.10 -5.66 -12.31
CA ASN A 123 -1.25 -4.65 -12.92
C ASN A 123 -1.82 -3.25 -12.65
N VAL A 124 -0.94 -2.34 -12.30
CA VAL A 124 -1.28 -0.93 -12.05
C VAL A 124 -1.17 -0.17 -13.36
N GLU A 125 -2.25 0.52 -13.71
CA GLU A 125 -2.25 1.52 -14.77
C GLU A 125 -1.62 2.83 -14.27
N SER A 126 -1.58 3.84 -15.11
CA SER A 126 -0.98 5.13 -14.76
C SER A 126 -1.58 5.74 -13.49
N GLY A 127 -0.71 6.26 -12.63
CA GLY A 127 -1.11 6.96 -11.41
C GLY A 127 -1.01 8.49 -11.54
N LYS A 128 -1.76 9.19 -10.69
CA LYS A 128 -1.68 10.64 -10.56
C LYS A 128 -1.85 11.07 -9.11
N VAL A 129 -1.15 12.12 -8.72
CA VAL A 129 -1.44 12.81 -7.47
C VAL A 129 -2.75 13.57 -7.62
N VAL A 130 -3.70 13.28 -6.75
CA VAL A 130 -5.01 13.96 -6.71
C VAL A 130 -5.05 15.06 -5.66
N MET A 131 -4.19 14.98 -4.64
CA MET A 131 -4.01 16.04 -3.66
C MET A 131 -2.56 16.03 -3.14
N TYR A 132 -1.88 17.14 -3.25
CA TYR A 132 -0.54 17.30 -2.69
C TYR A 132 -0.61 17.67 -1.21
N ASN A 133 0.42 17.32 -0.46
CA ASN A 133 0.53 17.66 0.97
C ASN A 133 0.31 19.15 1.26
N LYS A 134 0.82 20.03 0.41
CA LYS A 134 0.67 21.49 0.53
C LYS A 134 -0.77 22.00 0.37
N ASP A 135 -1.66 21.19 -0.22
CA ASP A 135 -3.04 21.56 -0.51
C ASP A 135 -4.00 21.19 0.63
N TYR A 136 -3.48 20.53 1.67
CA TYR A 136 -4.27 20.18 2.84
C TYR A 136 -4.41 21.40 3.78
N PRO A 137 -5.54 21.55 4.48
CA PRO A 137 -5.70 22.56 5.50
C PRO A 137 -4.63 22.46 6.60
N GLU A 138 -4.22 23.61 7.14
CA GLU A 138 -3.30 23.64 8.27
C GLU A 138 -3.81 22.83 9.46
N GLY A 139 -2.92 22.13 10.14
CA GLY A 139 -3.23 21.32 11.32
C GLY A 139 -3.76 19.91 11.04
N LEU A 140 -3.91 19.51 9.79
CA LEU A 140 -4.18 18.12 9.45
C LEU A 140 -2.86 17.35 9.38
N SER A 141 -2.67 16.43 10.32
CA SER A 141 -1.65 15.40 10.24
C SER A 141 -2.15 14.31 9.28
N LEU A 142 -1.41 14.10 8.23
CA LEU A 142 -1.85 13.23 7.15
C LEU A 142 -1.04 11.95 7.12
N HIS A 143 -1.72 10.89 7.38
CA HIS A 143 -1.29 9.53 7.15
C HIS A 143 -2.25 8.84 6.20
#